data_e1781fa23275058982e6877f481c630c
#
_entry.id   e1781fa23275058982e6877f481c630c
#
_cell.length_a   1.000
_cell.length_b   1.000
_cell.length_c   1.000
_cell.angle_alpha   90.00
_cell.angle_beta   90.00
_cell.angle_gamma   90.00
#
_symmetry.space_group_name_H-M   'P 1'
#
loop_
_entity.id
_entity.type
_entity.pdbx_description
1 polymer ?
#
loop_
_entity_poly.entity_id
_entity_poly.type
_entity_poly.pdbx_seq_one_letter_code
_entity_poly.pdbx_strand_id
1 'polypeptide(L)'
;MRTITLIYDGTFNTYRWLKAMMWARNEFHDLGYKIKYASIFDYVPYPKSTKVPYEGIKLKWDTIGRFDIVFLAFHHSQSLIGQNSEKRIALVKFLKQKCKLLCWLDTADSTGTCLFDVLPYVDLYFKKQLLKDTNLYTNEFYCAR
;
A
#
# COMPACT_ATOMS: atom_id res chain seq x y z
N MET A 1 18.09 -9.86 9.84
CA MET A 1 17.44 -8.58 9.46
C MET A 1 16.07 -8.91 8.88
N ARG A 2 14.99 -8.29 9.38
CA ARG A 2 13.62 -8.49 8.88
C ARG A 2 13.38 -7.69 7.61
N THR A 3 12.54 -8.19 6.72
CA THR A 3 12.23 -7.48 5.46
C THR A 3 10.85 -6.83 5.54
N ILE A 4 10.79 -5.54 5.24
CA ILE A 4 9.56 -4.81 4.94
C ILE A 4 9.41 -4.77 3.43
N THR A 5 8.34 -5.37 2.91
CA THR A 5 8.04 -5.35 1.48
C THR A 5 6.89 -4.37 1.22
N LEU A 6 7.17 -3.32 0.47
CA LEU A 6 6.17 -2.35 0.03
C LEU A 6 5.60 -2.82 -1.30
N ILE A 7 4.35 -3.25 -1.30
CA ILE A 7 3.64 -3.68 -2.51
C ILE A 7 2.67 -2.56 -2.92
N TYR A 8 2.80 -2.08 -4.14
CA TYR A 8 2.00 -0.97 -4.63
C TYR A 8 1.56 -1.15 -6.08
N ASP A 9 0.67 -0.29 -6.54
CA ASP A 9 0.02 -0.36 -7.84
C ASP A 9 0.87 0.12 -9.04
N GLY A 10 2.10 0.53 -8.80
CA GLY A 10 2.96 1.10 -9.85
C GLY A 10 2.60 2.52 -10.27
N THR A 11 1.55 3.13 -9.70
CA THR A 11 1.21 4.51 -10.04
C THR A 11 2.19 5.50 -9.41
N PHE A 12 2.38 6.64 -10.08
CA PHE A 12 3.25 7.70 -9.59
C PHE A 12 2.74 8.31 -8.27
N ASN A 13 1.43 8.44 -8.14
CA ASN A 13 0.84 9.01 -6.92
C ASN A 13 1.13 8.14 -5.71
N THR A 14 0.89 6.84 -5.80
CA THR A 14 1.22 5.91 -4.71
C THR A 14 2.71 5.90 -4.43
N TYR A 15 3.55 5.89 -5.45
CA TYR A 15 5.00 5.97 -5.30
C TYR A 15 5.43 7.23 -4.54
N ARG A 16 4.86 8.40 -4.86
CA ARG A 16 5.17 9.66 -4.13
C ARG A 16 4.93 9.54 -2.63
N TRP A 17 3.87 8.85 -2.23
CA TRP A 17 3.55 8.65 -0.82
C TRP A 17 4.52 7.69 -0.13
N LEU A 18 5.05 6.71 -0.85
CA LEU A 18 6.03 5.76 -0.31
C LEU A 18 7.45 6.34 -0.24
N LYS A 19 7.70 7.50 -0.85
CA LYS A 19 9.04 8.13 -0.86
C LYS A 19 9.61 8.38 0.53
N ALA A 20 8.79 8.76 1.48
CA ALA A 20 9.24 9.00 2.85
C ALA A 20 9.91 7.76 3.45
N MET A 21 9.34 6.57 3.20
CA MET A 21 9.96 5.31 3.65
C MET A 21 11.25 4.99 2.90
N MET A 22 11.37 5.40 1.63
CA MET A 22 12.63 5.25 0.88
C MET A 22 13.73 6.13 1.45
N TRP A 23 13.40 7.37 1.82
CA TRP A 23 14.36 8.28 2.41
C TRP A 23 14.82 7.82 3.78
N ALA A 24 13.92 7.25 4.58
CA ALA A 24 14.21 6.69 5.90
C ALA A 24 14.82 5.27 5.85
N ARG A 25 15.29 4.79 4.69
CA ARG A 25 15.80 3.41 4.55
C ARG A 25 17.00 3.10 5.46
N ASN A 26 17.87 4.08 5.70
CA ASN A 26 19.03 3.90 6.57
C ASN A 26 18.60 3.76 8.03
N GLU A 27 17.67 4.58 8.46
CA GLU A 27 17.07 4.53 9.80
C GLU A 27 16.36 3.18 10.01
N PHE A 28 15.64 2.68 9.01
CA PHE A 28 15.06 1.34 9.05
C PHE A 28 16.13 0.26 9.13
N HIS A 29 17.22 0.41 8.38
CA HIS A 29 18.34 -0.53 8.42
C HIS A 29 18.98 -0.58 9.82
N ASP A 30 19.20 0.56 10.46
CA ASP A 30 19.77 0.65 11.81
C ASP A 30 18.84 0.03 12.87
N LEU A 31 17.54 0.03 12.61
CA LEU A 31 16.53 -0.69 13.40
C LEU A 31 16.43 -2.19 13.06
N GLY A 32 17.27 -2.71 12.18
CA GLY A 32 17.28 -4.12 11.78
C GLY A 32 16.29 -4.50 10.68
N TYR A 33 15.78 -3.53 9.92
CA TYR A 33 14.86 -3.77 8.82
C TYR A 33 15.48 -3.43 7.45
N LYS A 34 15.15 -4.25 6.44
CA LYS A 34 15.47 -3.98 5.04
C LYS A 34 14.20 -3.69 4.26
N ILE A 35 14.12 -2.54 3.61
CA ILE A 35 12.98 -2.17 2.77
C ILE A 35 13.18 -2.70 1.35
N LYS A 36 12.15 -3.32 0.80
CA LYS A 36 12.06 -3.74 -0.60
C LYS A 36 10.78 -3.19 -1.23
N TYR A 37 10.84 -2.84 -2.51
CA TYR A 37 9.70 -2.38 -3.29
C TYR A 37 9.30 -3.45 -4.28
N ALA A 38 8.00 -3.63 -4.44
CA ALA A 38 7.44 -4.54 -5.43
C ALA A 38 6.18 -3.93 -6.06
N SER A 39 6.10 -3.93 -7.37
CA SER A 39 4.88 -3.58 -8.09
C SER A 39 4.17 -4.85 -8.54
N ILE A 40 2.84 -4.85 -8.45
CA ILE A 40 2.03 -5.97 -8.95
C ILE A 40 1.54 -5.78 -10.38
N PHE A 41 1.75 -4.61 -10.96
CA PHE A 41 1.37 -4.29 -12.33
C PHE A 41 2.58 -4.00 -13.21
N ASP A 42 2.39 -4.19 -14.51
CA ASP A 42 3.33 -3.70 -15.49
C ASP A 42 3.40 -2.19 -15.39
N TYR A 43 4.56 -1.71 -15.04
CA TYR A 43 4.84 -0.30 -14.90
C TYR A 43 4.61 0.40 -16.26
N VAL A 44 3.75 1.40 -16.27
CA VAL A 44 3.75 2.40 -17.33
C VAL A 44 4.91 3.35 -16.99
N PRO A 45 6.00 3.36 -17.76
CA PRO A 45 7.15 4.18 -17.42
C PRO A 45 6.71 5.65 -17.36
N TYR A 46 6.96 6.26 -16.21
CA TYR A 46 6.82 7.70 -16.09
C TYR A 46 7.75 8.39 -17.09
N PRO A 47 7.42 9.61 -17.58
CA PRO A 47 8.29 10.31 -18.52
C PRO A 47 9.73 10.30 -18.01
N LYS A 48 10.66 9.98 -18.90
CA LYS A 48 12.09 9.76 -18.64
C LYS A 48 12.83 10.87 -17.86
N SER A 49 12.16 11.99 -17.57
CA SER A 49 12.70 13.14 -16.85
C SER A 49 12.79 12.96 -15.33
N THR A 50 12.07 12.00 -14.75
CA THR A 50 12.15 11.72 -13.32
C THR A 50 13.12 10.55 -13.10
N LYS A 51 14.36 10.86 -12.69
CA LYS A 51 15.31 9.88 -12.15
C LYS A 51 14.78 9.31 -10.83
N VAL A 52 13.78 8.47 -10.94
CA VAL A 52 13.33 7.66 -9.81
C VAL A 52 14.16 6.39 -9.86
N PRO A 53 14.98 6.08 -8.85
CA PRO A 53 15.65 4.80 -8.78
C PRO A 53 14.56 3.73 -8.60
N TYR A 54 14.11 3.17 -9.70
CA TYR A 54 13.14 2.10 -9.71
C TYR A 54 13.87 0.78 -9.50
N GLU A 55 13.97 0.37 -8.26
CA GLU A 55 14.34 -1.00 -7.89
C GLU A 55 13.07 -1.83 -7.61
N GLY A 56 12.03 -1.62 -8.40
CA GLY A 56 10.79 -2.37 -8.26
C GLY A 56 10.93 -3.76 -8.85
N ILE A 57 10.86 -4.78 -8.02
CA ILE A 57 10.73 -6.16 -8.48
C ILE A 57 9.27 -6.37 -8.87
N LYS A 58 9.02 -6.75 -10.13
CA LYS A 58 7.70 -7.23 -10.52
C LYS A 58 7.40 -8.52 -9.77
N LEU A 59 6.37 -8.53 -8.95
CA LEU A 59 5.95 -9.73 -8.25
C LEU A 59 5.35 -10.72 -9.24
N LYS A 60 5.98 -11.86 -9.37
CA LYS A 60 5.39 -13.04 -10.02
C LYS A 60 4.60 -13.79 -8.96
N TRP A 61 3.29 -13.81 -9.09
CA TRP A 61 2.38 -14.42 -8.12
C TRP A 61 2.68 -15.88 -7.82
N ASP A 62 3.16 -16.64 -8.83
CA ASP A 62 3.45 -18.06 -8.74
C ASP A 62 4.69 -18.36 -7.89
N THR A 63 5.56 -17.38 -7.70
CA THR A 63 6.86 -17.54 -7.00
C THR A 63 6.94 -16.74 -5.70
N ILE A 64 5.81 -16.19 -5.24
CA ILE A 64 5.78 -15.43 -4.00
C ILE A 64 6.03 -16.34 -2.81
N GLY A 65 7.20 -16.15 -2.18
CA GLY A 65 7.57 -16.77 -0.93
C GLY A 65 6.84 -16.16 0.27
N ARG A 66 7.34 -16.44 1.46
CA ARG A 66 6.85 -15.82 2.69
C ARG A 66 7.53 -14.47 2.92
N PHE A 67 6.75 -13.51 3.41
CA PHE A 67 7.22 -12.19 3.80
C PHE A 67 7.23 -12.05 5.33
N ASP A 68 8.11 -11.21 5.86
CA ASP A 68 8.02 -10.82 7.27
C ASP A 68 6.92 -9.79 7.45
N ILE A 69 7.07 -8.62 6.80
CA ILE A 69 6.13 -7.50 6.89
C ILE A 69 5.79 -7.05 5.48
N VAL A 70 4.50 -6.89 5.21
CA VAL A 70 4.00 -6.34 3.94
C VAL A 70 3.23 -5.07 4.21
N PHE A 71 3.59 -3.99 3.51
CA PHE A 71 2.78 -2.79 3.39
C PHE A 71 2.14 -2.73 2.01
N LEU A 72 0.83 -2.59 1.98
CA LEU A 72 0.05 -2.45 0.75
C LEU A 72 -0.34 -1.00 0.54
N ALA A 73 -0.10 -0.45 -0.64
CA ALA A 73 -0.48 0.90 -1.01
C ALA A 73 -1.06 0.93 -2.42
N PHE A 74 -2.34 1.28 -2.54
CA PHE A 74 -3.06 1.34 -3.80
C PHE A 74 -3.86 2.64 -3.90
N HIS A 75 -3.73 3.32 -5.03
CA HIS A 75 -4.50 4.53 -5.28
C HIS A 75 -5.98 4.17 -5.50
N HIS A 76 -6.88 4.76 -4.74
CA HIS A 76 -8.31 4.43 -4.72
C HIS A 76 -9.00 4.57 -6.09
N SER A 77 -8.56 5.51 -6.94
CA SER A 77 -9.18 5.81 -8.23
C SER A 77 -8.32 5.50 -9.46
N GLN A 78 -7.01 5.23 -9.29
CA GLN A 78 -6.09 5.02 -10.42
C GLN A 78 -5.66 3.56 -10.59
N SER A 79 -5.90 2.72 -9.61
CA SER A 79 -5.56 1.31 -9.68
C SER A 79 -6.80 0.41 -9.75
N LEU A 80 -6.70 -0.69 -10.49
CA LEU A 80 -7.76 -1.70 -10.54
C LEU A 80 -8.07 -2.28 -9.15
N ILE A 81 -7.07 -2.41 -8.30
CA ILE A 81 -7.24 -2.89 -6.92
C ILE A 81 -7.93 -1.82 -6.07
N GLY A 82 -7.55 -0.54 -6.24
CA GLY A 82 -8.18 0.56 -5.53
C GLY A 82 -9.65 0.75 -5.87
N GLN A 83 -10.03 0.51 -7.15
CA GLN A 83 -11.40 0.70 -7.63
C GLN A 83 -12.31 -0.51 -7.38
N ASN A 84 -11.74 -1.72 -7.27
CA ASN A 84 -12.52 -2.96 -7.21
C ASN A 84 -12.35 -3.65 -5.85
N SER A 85 -13.40 -3.62 -5.03
CA SER A 85 -13.41 -4.20 -3.68
C SER A 85 -13.14 -5.71 -3.68
N GLU A 86 -13.73 -6.47 -4.59
CA GLU A 86 -13.54 -7.94 -4.63
C GLU A 86 -12.09 -8.31 -4.93
N LYS A 87 -11.48 -7.66 -5.94
CA LYS A 87 -10.06 -7.88 -6.28
C LYS A 87 -9.15 -7.45 -5.13
N ARG A 88 -9.47 -6.35 -4.46
CA ARG A 88 -8.73 -5.84 -3.31
C ARG A 88 -8.79 -6.83 -2.15
N ILE A 89 -9.97 -7.31 -1.78
CA ILE A 89 -10.16 -8.29 -0.72
C ILE A 89 -9.46 -9.61 -1.05
N ALA A 90 -9.58 -10.09 -2.30
CA ALA A 90 -8.90 -11.32 -2.74
C ALA A 90 -7.37 -11.20 -2.59
N LEU A 91 -6.79 -10.07 -3.01
CA LEU A 91 -5.38 -9.78 -2.87
C LEU A 91 -4.94 -9.78 -1.40
N VAL A 92 -5.68 -9.07 -0.56
CA VAL A 92 -5.37 -8.94 0.88
C VAL A 92 -5.42 -10.30 1.57
N LYS A 93 -6.46 -11.10 1.31
CA LYS A 93 -6.59 -12.48 1.84
C LYS A 93 -5.45 -13.38 1.40
N PHE A 94 -5.05 -13.29 0.13
CA PHE A 94 -3.91 -14.06 -0.40
C PHE A 94 -2.61 -13.68 0.32
N LEU A 95 -2.31 -12.38 0.43
CA LEU A 95 -1.08 -11.90 1.06
C LEU A 95 -1.06 -12.14 2.56
N LYS A 96 -2.21 -12.11 3.23
CA LYS A 96 -2.32 -12.45 4.65
C LYS A 96 -1.81 -13.86 4.98
N GLN A 97 -2.02 -14.80 4.08
CA GLN A 97 -1.51 -16.17 4.23
C GLN A 97 0.01 -16.27 4.00
N LYS A 98 0.63 -15.26 3.38
CA LYS A 98 2.01 -15.25 2.95
C LYS A 98 2.93 -14.36 3.82
N CYS A 99 2.39 -13.59 4.75
CA CYS A 99 3.18 -12.68 5.58
C CYS A 99 2.87 -12.84 7.06
N LYS A 100 3.81 -12.42 7.91
CA LYS A 100 3.61 -12.41 9.36
C LYS A 100 2.80 -11.19 9.82
N LEU A 101 3.00 -10.05 9.14
CA LEU A 101 2.30 -8.80 9.42
C LEU A 101 1.89 -8.15 8.10
N LEU A 102 0.60 -7.88 7.96
CA LEU A 102 0.02 -7.22 6.79
C LEU A 102 -0.56 -5.86 7.18
N CYS A 103 -0.04 -4.82 6.54
CA CYS A 103 -0.43 -3.45 6.79
C CYS A 103 -1.04 -2.83 5.52
N TRP A 104 -2.11 -2.07 5.68
CA TRP A 104 -2.69 -1.26 4.61
C TRP A 104 -2.29 0.21 4.82
N LEU A 105 -1.74 0.83 3.78
CA LEU A 105 -1.47 2.26 3.72
C LEU A 105 -2.52 2.94 2.84
N ASP A 106 -3.50 3.55 3.47
CA ASP A 106 -4.50 4.34 2.76
C ASP A 106 -3.93 5.71 2.39
N THR A 107 -3.56 5.84 1.13
CA THR A 107 -2.93 7.03 0.57
C THR A 107 -3.93 8.05 0.02
N ALA A 108 -5.23 7.83 0.21
CA ALA A 108 -6.25 8.79 -0.24
C ALA A 108 -6.10 10.13 0.47
N ASP A 109 -6.14 11.21 -0.31
CA ASP A 109 -5.95 12.58 0.18
C ASP A 109 -7.15 13.13 0.95
N SER A 110 -8.31 12.49 0.83
CA SER A 110 -9.52 12.88 1.52
C SER A 110 -9.68 12.15 2.86
N THR A 111 -10.12 12.86 3.88
CA THR A 111 -10.48 12.26 5.17
C THR A 111 -11.69 11.34 5.05
N GLY A 112 -12.60 11.60 4.10
CA GLY A 112 -13.81 10.80 3.88
C GLY A 112 -13.65 9.64 2.91
N THR A 113 -12.56 9.59 2.13
CA THR A 113 -12.30 8.46 1.22
C THR A 113 -11.50 7.41 1.96
N CYS A 114 -12.11 6.30 2.29
CA CYS A 114 -11.49 5.20 3.02
C CYS A 114 -11.79 3.87 2.33
N LEU A 115 -10.81 2.98 2.34
CA LEU A 115 -10.94 1.62 1.81
C LEU A 115 -11.10 0.63 2.98
N PHE A 116 -12.14 0.86 3.81
CA PHE A 116 -12.35 0.11 5.05
C PHE A 116 -12.78 -1.34 4.85
N ASP A 117 -13.15 -1.73 3.65
CA ASP A 117 -13.46 -3.11 3.30
C ASP A 117 -12.28 -4.08 3.51
N VAL A 118 -11.05 -3.58 3.59
CA VAL A 118 -9.86 -4.38 3.91
C VAL A 118 -9.63 -4.60 5.40
N LEU A 119 -10.25 -3.79 6.28
CA LEU A 119 -10.01 -3.81 7.74
C LEU A 119 -10.09 -5.21 8.36
N PRO A 120 -11.07 -6.07 8.02
CA PRO A 120 -11.16 -7.40 8.62
C PRO A 120 -10.01 -8.35 8.26
N TYR A 121 -9.18 -7.98 7.29
CA TYR A 121 -8.18 -8.87 6.69
C TYR A 121 -6.74 -8.38 6.86
N VAL A 122 -6.53 -7.20 7.43
CA VAL A 122 -5.20 -6.63 7.69
C VAL A 122 -4.93 -6.56 9.19
N ASP A 123 -3.66 -6.55 9.58
CA ASP A 123 -3.28 -6.40 10.97
C ASP A 123 -3.27 -4.93 11.41
N LEU A 124 -2.86 -4.05 10.49
CA LEU A 124 -2.78 -2.61 10.73
C LEU A 124 -3.30 -1.84 9.52
N TYR A 125 -4.04 -0.78 9.80
CA TYR A 125 -4.53 0.15 8.79
C TYR A 125 -4.03 1.56 9.12
N PHE A 126 -3.29 2.16 8.20
CA PHE A 126 -2.76 3.50 8.33
C PHE A 126 -3.49 4.44 7.38
N LYS A 127 -4.12 5.46 7.92
CA LYS A 127 -4.77 6.52 7.16
C LYS A 127 -3.90 7.78 7.20
N LYS A 128 -3.63 8.32 6.02
CA LYS A 128 -2.81 9.54 5.88
C LYS A 128 -3.46 10.77 6.54
N GLN A 129 -4.76 10.91 6.39
CA GLN A 129 -5.55 12.02 6.95
C GLN A 129 -6.75 11.45 7.69
N LEU A 130 -6.93 11.89 8.92
CA LEU A 130 -8.06 11.49 9.74
C LEU A 130 -9.01 12.67 9.95
N LEU A 131 -10.29 12.37 10.11
CA LEU A 131 -11.25 13.34 10.63
C LEU A 131 -10.85 13.74 12.05
N LYS A 132 -11.06 15.00 12.40
CA LYS A 132 -10.80 15.51 13.77
C LYS A 132 -11.62 14.74 14.80
N ASP A 133 -12.87 14.44 14.48
CA ASP A 133 -13.70 13.54 15.27
C ASP A 133 -13.73 12.15 14.59
N THR A 134 -13.00 11.22 15.18
CA THR A 134 -12.88 9.85 14.67
C THR A 134 -14.16 9.04 14.82
N ASN A 135 -15.09 9.44 15.70
CA ASN A 135 -16.39 8.78 15.84
C ASN A 135 -17.24 8.91 14.56
N LEU A 136 -16.96 9.94 13.77
CA LEU A 136 -17.63 10.12 12.48
C LEU A 136 -17.36 9.00 11.48
N TYR A 137 -16.32 8.19 11.64
CA TYR A 137 -16.07 7.03 10.78
C TYR A 137 -17.05 5.87 11.01
N THR A 138 -17.80 5.86 12.12
CA THR A 138 -18.81 4.87 12.42
C THR A 138 -20.19 5.22 11.87
N ASN A 139 -20.36 6.46 11.38
CA ASN A 139 -21.61 6.95 10.82
C ASN A 139 -21.64 6.78 9.30
N GLU A 140 -22.80 6.48 8.75
CA GLU A 140 -23.00 6.52 7.30
C GLU A 140 -23.08 7.97 6.83
N PHE A 141 -22.13 8.37 5.98
CA PHE A 141 -22.16 9.65 5.31
C PHE A 141 -22.53 9.44 3.83
N TYR A 142 -23.59 10.09 3.40
CA TYR A 142 -23.88 10.24 1.99
C TYR A 142 -22.96 11.32 1.43
N CYS A 143 -21.91 10.92 0.73
CA CYS A 143 -21.17 11.86 -0.10
C CYS A 143 -22.08 12.27 -1.24
N ALA A 144 -22.60 13.50 -1.22
CA ALA A 144 -23.16 14.12 -2.40
C ALA A 144 -22.05 14.19 -3.46
N ARG A 145 -22.23 13.49 -4.58
CA ARG A 145 -21.39 13.57 -5.77
C ARG A 145 -21.78 14.78 -6.58
#